data_dcba259d37cfe6e3360472791a64a45f
#
_entry.id   dcba259d37cfe6e3360472791a64a45f
#
_cell.length_a   1.000
_cell.length_b   1.000
_cell.length_c   1.000
_cell.angle_alpha   90.00
_cell.angle_beta   90.00
_cell.angle_gamma   90.00
#
_symmetry.space_group_name_H-M   'P 1'
#
loop_
_entity.id
_entity.type
_entity.pdbx_description
1 polymer ?
#
loop_
_entity_poly.entity_id
_entity_poly.type
_entity_poly.pdbx_seq_one_letter_code
_entity_poly.pdbx_strand_id
1 'polypeptide(L)'
;MNVTVLDHPLINHYMTIIRNKNTSSSEFKSLAKKVSVLMGFEVFKELLVNNHKIETPIKNYKGIKIHEPYPCLVSILRAGSIIVDGLSEIFPYCSTGYIGIFRDEKSLRPQTYFEKFPKNISKRKVFLCDPMLATGGSIIKSIQILNSYDCNDISIVTPVSYTHLTLP
;
A
#
# COMPACT_ATOMS: atom_id res chain seq x y z
N MET A 1 -1.12 -15.24 9.32
CA MET A 1 -0.76 -14.21 8.33
C MET A 1 -1.25 -14.71 6.98
N ASN A 2 -2.12 -13.99 6.30
CA ASN A 2 -2.59 -14.37 4.97
C ASN A 2 -1.77 -13.58 3.95
N VAL A 3 -1.24 -14.29 2.94
CA VAL A 3 -0.50 -13.69 1.83
C VAL A 3 -1.31 -13.93 0.56
N THR A 4 -1.62 -12.85 -0.14
CA THR A 4 -2.26 -12.90 -1.46
C THR A 4 -1.22 -12.57 -2.51
N VAL A 5 -0.98 -13.50 -3.42
CA VAL A 5 -0.08 -13.29 -4.57
C VAL A 5 -0.93 -13.07 -5.81
N LEU A 6 -0.71 -11.95 -6.49
CA LEU A 6 -1.44 -11.63 -7.71
C LEU A 6 -0.75 -12.27 -8.91
N ASP A 7 -1.44 -13.19 -9.55
CA ASP A 7 -1.02 -13.79 -10.82
C ASP A 7 -1.94 -13.27 -11.95
N HIS A 8 -1.46 -12.24 -12.65
CA HIS A 8 -2.17 -11.63 -13.76
C HIS A 8 -1.20 -11.34 -14.90
N PRO A 9 -1.50 -11.74 -16.16
CA PRO A 9 -0.56 -11.59 -17.29
C PRO A 9 -0.03 -10.19 -17.49
N LEU A 10 -0.86 -9.16 -17.31
CA LEU A 10 -0.45 -7.76 -17.47
C LEU A 10 0.49 -7.31 -16.33
N ILE A 11 0.24 -7.74 -15.09
CA ILE A 11 1.16 -7.47 -13.97
C ILE A 11 2.49 -8.14 -14.24
N ASN A 12 2.49 -9.42 -14.63
CA ASN A 12 3.69 -10.19 -14.93
C ASN A 12 4.50 -9.56 -16.10
N HIS A 13 3.80 -9.06 -17.12
CA HIS A 13 4.43 -8.33 -18.22
C HIS A 13 5.14 -7.06 -17.72
N TYR A 14 4.47 -6.21 -16.95
CA TYR A 14 5.08 -5.00 -16.40
C TYR A 14 6.23 -5.32 -15.43
N MET A 15 6.08 -6.35 -14.60
CA MET A 15 7.13 -6.79 -13.69
C MET A 15 8.37 -7.31 -14.42
N THR A 16 8.20 -7.94 -15.58
CA THR A 16 9.33 -8.37 -16.44
C THR A 16 10.13 -7.17 -16.92
N ILE A 17 9.46 -6.10 -17.37
CA ILE A 17 10.14 -4.87 -17.80
C ILE A 17 10.79 -4.16 -16.61
N ILE A 18 10.08 -4.01 -15.47
CA ILE A 18 10.62 -3.39 -14.25
C ILE A 18 11.92 -4.07 -13.78
N ARG A 19 12.02 -5.40 -13.92
CA ARG A 19 13.20 -6.19 -13.51
C ARG A 19 14.36 -6.11 -14.47
N ASN A 20 14.17 -5.61 -15.68
CA ASN A 20 15.23 -5.49 -16.65
C ASN A 20 16.20 -4.36 -16.24
N LYS A 21 17.48 -4.67 -16.12
CA LYS A 21 18.55 -3.73 -15.75
C LYS A 21 18.66 -2.51 -16.69
N ASN A 22 18.17 -2.62 -17.91
CA ASN A 22 18.20 -1.57 -18.93
C ASN A 22 16.97 -0.65 -18.88
N THR A 23 15.98 -0.93 -18.03
CA THR A 23 14.79 -0.10 -17.90
C THR A 23 15.16 1.27 -17.32
N SER A 24 14.78 2.33 -18.01
CA SER A 24 15.03 3.69 -17.56
C SER A 24 14.29 4.01 -16.26
N SER A 25 14.82 4.95 -15.46
CA SER A 25 14.16 5.38 -14.21
C SER A 25 12.74 5.94 -14.45
N SER A 26 12.52 6.59 -15.58
CA SER A 26 11.19 7.12 -15.95
C SER A 26 10.21 5.99 -16.24
N GLU A 27 10.62 5.02 -17.04
CA GLU A 27 9.80 3.87 -17.37
C GLU A 27 9.53 3.00 -16.13
N PHE A 28 10.54 2.75 -15.30
CA PHE A 28 10.39 2.08 -14.01
C PHE A 28 9.29 2.71 -13.17
N LYS A 29 9.34 4.04 -12.96
CA LYS A 29 8.32 4.77 -12.19
C LYS A 29 6.93 4.64 -12.79
N SER A 30 6.82 4.80 -14.11
CA SER A 30 5.54 4.68 -14.82
C SER A 30 4.93 3.29 -14.65
N LEU A 31 5.74 2.24 -14.85
CA LEU A 31 5.28 0.86 -14.75
C LEU A 31 4.98 0.45 -13.30
N ALA A 32 5.80 0.87 -12.33
CA ALA A 32 5.55 0.63 -10.92
C ALA A 32 4.21 1.23 -10.46
N LYS A 33 3.89 2.45 -10.93
CA LYS A 33 2.58 3.06 -10.67
C LYS A 33 1.44 2.26 -11.31
N LYS A 34 1.58 1.82 -12.57
CA LYS A 34 0.58 0.99 -13.25
C LYS A 34 0.35 -0.35 -12.53
N VAL A 35 1.40 -1.01 -12.07
CA VAL A 35 1.29 -2.22 -11.25
C VAL A 35 0.51 -1.93 -9.98
N SER A 36 0.79 -0.80 -9.30
CA SER A 36 0.08 -0.40 -8.08
C SER A 36 -1.41 -0.13 -8.33
N VAL A 37 -1.76 0.49 -9.47
CA VAL A 37 -3.15 0.66 -9.92
C VAL A 37 -3.83 -0.72 -10.07
N LEU A 38 -3.20 -1.67 -10.77
CA LEU A 38 -3.77 -3.01 -10.95
C LEU A 38 -3.91 -3.77 -9.63
N MET A 39 -2.95 -3.62 -8.72
CA MET A 39 -3.02 -4.19 -7.37
C MET A 39 -4.18 -3.62 -6.56
N GLY A 40 -4.56 -2.37 -6.79
CA GLY A 40 -5.61 -1.67 -6.03
C GLY A 40 -6.94 -2.39 -6.05
N PHE A 41 -7.27 -3.08 -7.13
CA PHE A 41 -8.50 -3.87 -7.22
C PHE A 41 -8.56 -4.98 -6.15
N GLU A 42 -7.46 -5.69 -5.93
CA GLU A 42 -7.40 -6.74 -4.90
C GLU A 42 -7.17 -6.15 -3.51
N VAL A 43 -6.34 -5.11 -3.39
CA VAL A 43 -6.06 -4.43 -2.11
C VAL A 43 -7.35 -3.91 -1.45
N PHE A 44 -8.28 -3.36 -2.24
CA PHE A 44 -9.52 -2.79 -1.73
C PHE A 44 -10.72 -3.76 -1.71
N LYS A 45 -10.53 -5.00 -2.13
CA LYS A 45 -11.58 -6.01 -2.22
C LYS A 45 -12.28 -6.30 -0.88
N GLU A 46 -11.53 -6.28 0.20
CA GLU A 46 -12.02 -6.61 1.55
C GLU A 46 -12.49 -5.39 2.36
N LEU A 47 -12.63 -4.22 1.72
CA LEU A 47 -13.16 -3.06 2.41
C LEU A 47 -14.61 -3.28 2.81
N LEU A 48 -14.92 -2.94 4.05
CA LEU A 48 -16.29 -3.02 4.58
C LEU A 48 -17.20 -2.03 3.85
N VAL A 49 -18.41 -2.47 3.57
CA VAL A 49 -19.42 -1.67 2.88
C VAL A 49 -20.70 -1.59 3.71
N ASN A 50 -21.41 -0.46 3.59
CA ASN A 50 -22.70 -0.23 4.20
C ASN A 50 -23.79 -0.06 3.12
N ASN A 51 -25.01 -0.48 3.43
CA ASN A 51 -26.15 -0.15 2.59
C ASN A 51 -26.39 1.36 2.60
N HIS A 52 -26.53 1.94 1.42
CA HIS A 52 -26.74 3.36 1.23
C HIS A 52 -27.93 3.61 0.31
N LYS A 53 -28.95 4.31 0.82
CA LYS A 53 -30.12 4.68 0.01
C LYS A 53 -29.83 5.97 -0.72
N ILE A 54 -30.07 5.98 -2.01
CA ILE A 54 -29.96 7.17 -2.86
C ILE A 54 -31.26 7.35 -3.64
N GLU A 55 -31.52 8.59 -4.00
CA GLU A 55 -32.57 8.94 -4.96
C GLU A 55 -31.95 9.08 -6.35
N THR A 56 -32.49 8.37 -7.31
CA THR A 56 -32.11 8.48 -8.72
C THR A 56 -33.22 9.23 -9.46
N PRO A 57 -32.96 9.74 -10.68
CA PRO A 57 -34.00 10.41 -11.45
C PRO A 57 -35.25 9.58 -11.74
N ILE A 58 -35.18 8.26 -11.60
CA ILE A 58 -36.30 7.34 -11.91
C ILE A 58 -36.94 6.80 -10.63
N LYS A 59 -36.17 6.41 -9.62
CA LYS A 59 -36.67 5.79 -8.39
C LYS A 59 -35.62 5.76 -7.28
N ASN A 60 -36.07 5.53 -6.05
CA ASN A 60 -35.17 5.23 -4.93
C ASN A 60 -34.40 3.94 -5.18
N TYR A 61 -33.10 3.96 -4.94
CA TYR A 61 -32.19 2.83 -5.12
C TYR A 61 -31.43 2.52 -3.82
N LYS A 62 -31.26 1.23 -3.54
CA LYS A 62 -30.42 0.74 -2.45
C LYS A 62 -29.05 0.37 -3.03
N GLY A 63 -28.08 1.26 -2.91
CA GLY A 63 -26.70 1.02 -3.26
C GLY A 63 -25.85 0.61 -2.06
N ILE A 64 -24.56 0.55 -2.28
CA ILE A 64 -23.54 0.32 -1.25
C ILE A 64 -22.55 1.49 -1.22
N LYS A 65 -22.02 1.79 -0.05
CA LYS A 65 -20.95 2.77 0.15
C LYS A 65 -19.88 2.15 1.05
N ILE A 66 -18.61 2.40 0.76
CA ILE A 66 -17.52 1.95 1.63
C ILE A 66 -17.67 2.59 3.00
N HIS A 67 -17.43 1.79 4.04
CA HIS A 67 -17.54 2.22 5.43
C HIS A 67 -16.50 3.30 5.77
N GLU A 68 -16.93 4.31 6.51
CA GLU A 68 -16.04 5.35 7.04
C GLU A 68 -15.64 5.04 8.49
N PRO A 69 -14.44 5.41 8.91
CA PRO A 69 -13.45 6.23 8.20
C PRO A 69 -12.73 5.45 7.10
N TYR A 70 -12.54 6.09 5.94
CA TYR A 70 -11.83 5.49 4.82
C TYR A 70 -10.40 5.08 5.18
N PRO A 71 -9.79 4.09 4.50
CA PRO A 71 -8.45 3.59 4.80
C PRO A 71 -7.38 4.67 4.78
N CYS A 72 -6.25 4.36 5.39
CA CYS A 72 -5.03 5.16 5.30
C CYS A 72 -3.97 4.40 4.51
N LEU A 73 -3.45 5.02 3.45
CA LEU A 73 -2.29 4.55 2.71
C LEU A 73 -1.04 5.12 3.38
N VAL A 74 -0.21 4.28 3.96
CA VAL A 74 1.03 4.71 4.63
C VAL A 74 2.22 4.36 3.75
N SER A 75 2.93 5.39 3.30
CA SER A 75 4.14 5.26 2.49
C SER A 75 5.37 5.12 3.37
N ILE A 76 6.20 4.11 3.13
CA ILE A 76 7.60 4.12 3.59
C ILE A 76 8.39 4.96 2.59
N LEU A 77 8.79 6.14 3.05
CA LEU A 77 9.48 7.12 2.22
C LEU A 77 10.90 6.64 1.86
N ARG A 78 11.35 6.91 0.69
CA ARG A 78 10.73 7.65 -0.44
C ARG A 78 10.00 6.74 -1.43
N ALA A 79 10.45 5.49 -1.56
CA ALA A 79 10.06 4.58 -2.63
C ALA A 79 8.58 4.14 -2.56
N GLY A 80 8.00 4.01 -1.37
CA GLY A 80 6.60 3.63 -1.16
C GLY A 80 5.59 4.61 -1.75
N SER A 81 6.00 5.87 -2.03
CA SER A 81 5.11 6.89 -2.57
C SER A 81 4.52 6.50 -3.93
N ILE A 82 5.25 5.77 -4.76
CA ILE A 82 4.76 5.31 -6.07
C ILE A 82 3.54 4.40 -5.92
N ILE A 83 3.54 3.55 -4.89
CA ILE A 83 2.42 2.64 -4.61
C ILE A 83 1.21 3.44 -4.14
N VAL A 84 1.44 4.36 -3.21
CA VAL A 84 0.38 5.25 -2.71
C VAL A 84 -0.27 6.04 -3.84
N ASP A 85 0.54 6.57 -4.77
CA ASP A 85 0.05 7.30 -5.95
C ASP A 85 -0.85 6.40 -6.83
N GLY A 86 -0.44 5.16 -7.08
CA GLY A 86 -1.24 4.22 -7.87
C GLY A 86 -2.53 3.80 -7.18
N LEU A 87 -2.49 3.48 -5.89
CA LEU A 87 -3.67 3.10 -5.12
C LEU A 87 -4.66 4.27 -4.98
N SER A 88 -4.15 5.50 -4.84
CA SER A 88 -5.00 6.71 -4.75
C SER A 88 -5.75 7.02 -6.05
N GLU A 89 -5.26 6.57 -7.21
CA GLU A 89 -6.03 6.67 -8.46
C GLU A 89 -7.27 5.77 -8.45
N ILE A 90 -7.19 4.60 -7.82
CA ILE A 90 -8.33 3.68 -7.68
C ILE A 90 -9.32 4.19 -6.63
N PHE A 91 -8.81 4.64 -5.48
CA PHE A 91 -9.66 5.10 -4.39
C PHE A 91 -9.15 6.42 -3.79
N PRO A 92 -9.53 7.58 -4.38
CA PRO A 92 -8.99 8.90 -4.01
C PRO A 92 -9.44 9.40 -2.64
N TYR A 93 -10.38 8.72 -1.99
CA TYR A 93 -10.86 9.09 -0.64
C TYR A 93 -9.97 8.56 0.49
N CYS A 94 -8.96 7.74 0.19
CA CYS A 94 -7.98 7.30 1.19
C CYS A 94 -7.25 8.50 1.80
N SER A 95 -7.05 8.46 3.11
CA SER A 95 -6.08 9.35 3.74
C SER A 95 -4.65 8.87 3.47
N THR A 96 -3.68 9.75 3.57
CA THR A 96 -2.27 9.39 3.43
C THR A 96 -1.51 9.60 4.72
N GLY A 97 -0.57 8.69 4.99
CA GLY A 97 0.41 8.78 6.06
C GLY A 97 1.81 8.51 5.53
N TYR A 98 2.81 8.91 6.28
CA TYR A 98 4.21 8.81 5.86
C TYR A 98 5.10 8.36 7.01
N ILE A 99 6.01 7.43 6.72
CA ILE A 99 7.09 7.03 7.61
C ILE A 99 8.41 7.17 6.84
N GLY A 100 9.28 8.07 7.30
CA GLY A 100 10.61 8.24 6.74
C GLY A 100 11.59 7.34 7.48
N ILE A 101 12.17 6.37 6.78
CA ILE A 101 13.19 5.46 7.29
C ILE A 101 14.43 5.53 6.43
N PHE A 102 15.59 5.61 7.07
CA PHE A 102 16.87 5.37 6.42
C PHE A 102 17.62 4.24 7.14
N ARG A 103 18.54 3.62 6.45
CA ARG A 103 19.41 2.61 7.06
C ARG A 103 20.69 3.29 7.52
N ASP A 104 20.96 3.20 8.80
CA ASP A 104 22.22 3.71 9.38
C ASP A 104 23.41 2.99 8.75
N GLU A 105 24.40 3.73 8.26
CA GLU A 105 25.53 3.18 7.50
C GLU A 105 26.44 2.28 8.35
N LYS A 106 26.51 2.52 9.67
CA LYS A 106 27.38 1.77 10.57
C LYS A 106 26.72 0.55 11.16
N SER A 107 25.49 0.73 11.69
CA SER A 107 24.75 -0.35 12.36
C SER A 107 23.89 -1.17 11.41
N LEU A 108 23.65 -0.70 10.19
CA LEU A 108 22.72 -1.23 9.19
C LEU A 108 21.27 -1.34 9.69
N ARG A 109 20.96 -0.73 10.83
CA ARG A 109 19.63 -0.74 11.44
C ARG A 109 18.75 0.35 10.84
N PRO A 110 17.43 0.09 10.68
CA PRO A 110 16.50 1.09 10.22
C PRO A 110 16.31 2.17 11.30
N GLN A 111 16.54 3.43 10.93
CA GLN A 111 16.33 4.60 11.75
C GLN A 111 15.18 5.45 11.17
N THR A 112 14.32 5.96 12.04
CA THR A 112 13.20 6.80 11.65
C THR A 112 13.61 8.27 11.73
N TYR A 113 13.30 9.05 10.69
CA TYR A 113 13.55 10.48 10.68
C TYR A 113 12.30 11.33 10.49
N PHE A 114 11.17 10.68 10.12
CA PHE A 114 9.92 11.39 9.87
C PHE A 114 8.73 10.48 10.07
N GLU A 115 7.69 11.01 10.73
CA GLU A 115 6.41 10.34 10.91
C GLU A 115 5.30 11.38 10.76
N LYS A 116 4.29 11.09 9.95
CA LYS A 116 3.09 11.94 9.84
C LYS A 116 1.88 11.11 9.47
N PHE A 117 0.85 11.20 10.28
CA PHE A 117 -0.39 10.45 10.11
C PHE A 117 -1.62 11.33 10.25
N PRO A 118 -2.78 10.94 9.71
CA PRO A 118 -4.06 11.58 10.02
C PRO A 118 -4.43 11.38 11.50
N LYS A 119 -5.12 12.36 12.09
CA LYS A 119 -5.45 12.38 13.55
C LYS A 119 -6.16 11.14 14.07
N ASN A 120 -6.86 10.39 13.24
CA ASN A 120 -7.65 9.21 13.62
C ASN A 120 -7.14 7.93 12.97
N ILE A 121 -5.83 7.79 12.79
CA ILE A 121 -5.25 6.63 12.11
C ILE A 121 -5.57 5.31 12.81
N SER A 122 -5.67 5.28 14.14
CA SER A 122 -6.01 4.09 14.93
C SER A 122 -7.39 3.49 14.61
N LYS A 123 -8.29 4.27 14.02
CA LYS A 123 -9.65 3.84 13.62
C LYS A 123 -9.74 3.40 12.18
N ARG A 124 -8.64 3.42 11.45
CA ARG A 124 -8.60 3.15 10.01
C ARG A 124 -7.90 1.83 9.71
N LYS A 125 -8.37 1.15 8.67
CA LYS A 125 -7.54 0.13 8.03
C LYS A 125 -6.32 0.81 7.42
N VAL A 126 -5.13 0.30 7.71
CA VAL A 126 -3.86 0.83 7.22
C VAL A 126 -3.31 -0.09 6.14
N PHE A 127 -3.00 0.47 4.98
CA PHE A 127 -2.22 -0.18 3.94
C PHE A 127 -0.80 0.38 3.95
N LEU A 128 0.14 -0.40 4.48
CA LEU A 128 1.56 -0.03 4.53
C LEU A 128 2.23 -0.37 3.20
N CYS A 129 2.71 0.66 2.50
CA CYS A 129 3.19 0.59 1.14
C CYS A 129 4.73 0.67 1.09
N ASP A 130 5.36 -0.39 0.58
CA ASP A 130 6.80 -0.45 0.29
C ASP A 130 7.01 -1.22 -1.02
N PRO A 131 7.75 -0.70 -2.01
CA PRO A 131 7.91 -1.36 -3.31
C PRO A 131 8.67 -2.69 -3.24
N MET A 132 9.44 -2.92 -2.18
CA MET A 132 10.31 -4.11 -2.10
C MET A 132 10.41 -4.64 -0.68
N LEU A 133 9.86 -5.82 -0.47
CA LEU A 133 10.07 -6.60 0.74
C LEU A 133 11.37 -7.41 0.59
N ALA A 134 12.50 -6.88 1.09
CA ALA A 134 13.76 -7.58 1.13
C ALA A 134 13.97 -8.25 2.51
N THR A 135 14.71 -7.65 3.41
CA THR A 135 14.94 -8.21 4.76
C THR A 135 13.79 -7.98 5.73
N GLY A 136 12.80 -7.20 5.34
CA GLY A 136 11.65 -6.83 6.20
C GLY A 136 11.95 -5.77 7.26
N GLY A 137 13.20 -5.34 7.44
CA GLY A 137 13.58 -4.42 8.53
C GLY A 137 12.79 -3.12 8.54
N SER A 138 12.60 -2.46 7.37
CA SER A 138 11.82 -1.22 7.27
C SER A 138 10.34 -1.48 7.59
N ILE A 139 9.79 -2.58 7.10
CA ILE A 139 8.38 -2.95 7.33
C ILE A 139 8.15 -3.26 8.80
N ILE A 140 9.02 -4.06 9.44
CA ILE A 140 8.93 -4.37 10.88
C ILE A 140 8.98 -3.09 11.71
N LYS A 141 9.94 -2.20 11.41
CA LYS A 141 10.05 -0.91 12.10
C LYS A 141 8.80 -0.05 11.91
N SER A 142 8.23 -0.02 10.69
CA SER A 142 7.01 0.73 10.40
C SER A 142 5.79 0.16 11.13
N ILE A 143 5.68 -1.16 11.24
CA ILE A 143 4.61 -1.81 12.02
C ILE A 143 4.74 -1.46 13.51
N GLN A 144 5.95 -1.47 14.07
CA GLN A 144 6.19 -1.05 15.46
C GLN A 144 5.75 0.40 15.70
N ILE A 145 6.04 1.30 14.75
CA ILE A 145 5.57 2.69 14.81
C ILE A 145 4.05 2.76 14.75
N LEU A 146 3.42 2.10 13.78
CA LEU A 146 1.96 2.10 13.64
C LEU A 146 1.25 1.52 14.88
N ASN A 147 1.82 0.47 15.49
CA ASN A 147 1.31 -0.10 16.73
C ASN A 147 1.39 0.89 17.89
N SER A 148 2.41 1.78 17.95
CA SER A 148 2.49 2.84 18.96
C SER A 148 1.42 3.94 18.78
N TYR A 149 0.75 3.98 17.63
CA TYR A 149 -0.43 4.79 17.33
C TYR A 149 -1.74 4.00 17.43
N ASP A 150 -1.73 2.83 18.08
CA ASP A 150 -2.90 1.94 18.27
C ASP A 150 -3.52 1.44 16.95
N CYS A 151 -2.73 1.32 15.88
CA CYS A 151 -3.19 0.75 14.63
C CYS A 151 -3.17 -0.78 14.72
N ASN A 152 -4.35 -1.43 14.67
CA ASN A 152 -4.49 -2.87 14.82
C ASN A 152 -4.82 -3.61 13.52
N ASP A 153 -5.30 -2.89 12.50
CA ASP A 153 -5.65 -3.46 11.18
C ASP A 153 -4.67 -2.94 10.12
N ILE A 154 -3.56 -3.65 9.95
CA ILE A 154 -2.47 -3.30 9.04
C ILE A 154 -2.31 -4.39 7.98
N SER A 155 -2.38 -4.00 6.72
CA SER A 155 -2.04 -4.84 5.57
C SER A 155 -0.81 -4.26 4.86
N ILE A 156 0.11 -5.13 4.44
CA ILE A 156 1.31 -4.73 3.70
C ILE A 156 1.02 -4.85 2.21
N VAL A 157 1.38 -3.82 1.45
CA VAL A 157 1.25 -3.81 -0.01
C VAL A 157 2.64 -3.65 -0.62
N THR A 158 3.10 -4.69 -1.32
CA THR A 158 4.40 -4.70 -1.97
C THR A 158 4.35 -5.38 -3.33
N PRO A 159 4.78 -4.73 -4.41
CA PRO A 159 4.88 -5.35 -5.73
C PRO A 159 5.95 -6.43 -5.83
N VAL A 160 7.00 -6.36 -5.02
CA VAL A 160 8.14 -7.28 -5.06
C VAL A 160 8.45 -7.84 -3.69
N SER A 161 8.48 -9.17 -3.60
CA SER A 161 9.06 -9.89 -2.48
C SER A 161 10.10 -10.88 -3.01
N TYR A 162 11.20 -11.05 -2.28
CA TYR A 162 12.18 -12.08 -2.63
C TYR A 162 11.70 -13.45 -2.16
N THR A 163 11.64 -14.41 -3.08
CA THR A 163 11.19 -15.78 -2.78
C THR A 163 12.03 -16.48 -1.73
N HIS A 164 13.31 -16.16 -1.62
CA HIS A 164 14.17 -16.75 -0.57
C HIS A 164 13.89 -16.24 0.85
N LEU A 165 13.08 -15.20 1.02
CA LEU A 165 12.56 -14.77 2.32
C LEU A 165 11.32 -15.56 2.76
N THR A 166 10.74 -16.33 1.86
CA THR A 166 9.57 -17.18 2.14
C THR A 166 9.94 -18.66 2.35
N LEU A 167 11.22 -18.99 2.25
CA LEU A 167 11.73 -20.33 2.53
C LEU A 167 12.28 -20.37 3.98
N PRO A 168 11.97 -21.43 4.73
CA PRO A 168 12.49 -21.65 6.07
C PRO A 168 14.00 -21.79 6.09
#